data_84e02ffd4b21b4c8f6f83959233fb58f
#
_entry.id   84e02ffd4b21b4c8f6f83959233fb58f
#
_cell.length_a   1.000
_cell.length_b   1.000
_cell.length_c   1.000
_cell.angle_alpha   90.00
_cell.angle_beta   90.00
_cell.angle_gamma   90.00
#
_symmetry.space_group_name_H-M   'P 1'
#
loop_
_entity.id
_entity.type
_entity.pdbx_description
1 polymer ?
#
loop_
_entity_poly.entity_id
_entity_poly.type
_entity_poly.pdbx_seq_one_letter_code
_entity_poly.pdbx_strand_id
1 'polypeptide(L)' 'MSPTVASLDQLDSDISVAYIVLGVARSAWDRCPSAENARAVDEAEDCVNRLLDERFTAQQ' A
#
# COMPACT_ATOMS: atom_id res chain seq x y z
N MET A 1 -25.00 12.19 3.29
CA MET A 1 -23.97 11.23 2.89
C MET A 1 -22.96 11.10 4.02
N SER A 2 -22.62 9.87 4.37
CA SER A 2 -21.64 9.63 5.43
C SER A 2 -20.23 9.51 4.83
N PRO A 3 -19.36 10.47 5.10
CA PRO A 3 -17.98 10.37 4.60
C PRO A 3 -17.22 9.20 5.18
N THR A 4 -17.63 8.73 6.36
CA THR A 4 -16.93 7.64 7.04
C THR A 4 -16.99 6.33 6.24
N VAL A 5 -18.19 5.98 5.76
CA VAL A 5 -18.37 4.74 4.98
C VAL A 5 -17.59 4.84 3.68
N ALA A 6 -17.72 5.96 2.98
CA ALA A 6 -16.99 6.17 1.73
C ALA A 6 -15.48 6.12 1.96
N SER A 7 -15.02 6.69 3.09
CA SER A 7 -13.60 6.69 3.42
C SER A 7 -13.05 5.29 3.66
N LEU A 8 -13.81 4.43 4.35
CA LEU A 8 -13.38 3.06 4.59
C LEU A 8 -13.32 2.26 3.29
N ASP A 9 -14.31 2.42 2.42
CA ASP A 9 -14.31 1.75 1.12
C ASP A 9 -13.11 2.21 0.29
N GLN A 10 -12.81 3.51 0.32
CA GLN A 10 -11.67 4.05 -0.40
C GLN A 10 -10.36 3.51 0.15
N LEU A 11 -10.24 3.44 1.48
CA LEU A 11 -9.04 2.90 2.11
C LEU A 11 -8.84 1.42 1.77
N ASP A 12 -9.91 0.63 1.78
CA ASP A 12 -9.83 -0.78 1.41
C ASP A 12 -9.34 -0.94 -0.02
N SER A 13 -9.87 -0.12 -0.93
CA SER A 13 -9.47 -0.14 -2.33
C SER A 13 -8.00 0.26 -2.48
N ASP A 14 -7.59 1.31 -1.78
CA ASP A 14 -6.21 1.80 -1.82
C ASP A 14 -5.24 0.76 -1.27
N ILE A 15 -5.63 0.06 -0.19
CA ILE A 15 -4.81 -1.00 0.40
C ILE A 15 -4.62 -2.14 -0.60
N SER A 16 -5.69 -2.54 -1.29
CA SER A 16 -5.62 -3.59 -2.29
C SER A 16 -4.65 -3.22 -3.42
N VAL A 17 -4.75 -1.98 -3.91
CA VAL A 17 -3.84 -1.49 -4.95
C VAL A 17 -2.41 -1.45 -4.44
N ALA A 18 -2.21 -1.00 -3.19
CA ALA A 18 -0.88 -0.93 -2.61
C ALA A 18 -0.23 -2.31 -2.50
N TYR A 19 -0.99 -3.34 -2.14
CA TYR A 19 -0.47 -4.71 -2.10
C TYR A 19 -0.09 -5.20 -3.49
N ILE A 20 -0.87 -4.86 -4.51
CA ILE A 20 -0.55 -5.23 -5.89
C ILE A 20 0.77 -4.56 -6.31
N VAL A 21 0.91 -3.28 -6.01
CA VAL A 21 2.14 -2.54 -6.33
C VAL A 21 3.34 -3.14 -5.60
N LEU A 22 3.16 -3.50 -4.32
CA LEU A 22 4.22 -4.12 -3.55
C LEU A 22 4.64 -5.46 -4.17
N GLY A 23 3.68 -6.27 -4.61
CA GLY A 23 3.97 -7.53 -5.28
C GLY A 23 4.76 -7.33 -6.56
N VAL A 24 4.39 -6.33 -7.35
CA VAL A 24 5.11 -5.99 -8.58
C VAL A 24 6.53 -5.53 -8.25
N ALA A 25 6.68 -4.69 -7.23
CA ALA A 25 8.00 -4.18 -6.84
C ALA A 25 8.91 -5.32 -6.36
N ARG A 26 8.37 -6.26 -5.58
CA ARG A 26 9.13 -7.42 -5.12
C ARG A 26 9.54 -8.33 -6.26
N SER A 27 8.66 -8.53 -7.23
CA SER A 27 8.98 -9.31 -8.42
C SER A 27 10.09 -8.67 -9.23
N ALA A 28 10.06 -7.36 -9.37
CA ALA A 28 11.11 -6.63 -10.05
C ALA A 28 12.44 -6.78 -9.33
N TRP A 29 12.45 -6.69 -8.00
CA TRP A 29 13.64 -6.90 -7.18
C TRP A 29 14.21 -8.30 -7.39
N ASP A 30 13.35 -9.32 -7.39
CA ASP A 30 13.80 -10.70 -7.56
C ASP A 30 14.49 -10.91 -8.92
N ARG A 31 13.97 -10.24 -9.96
CA ARG A 31 14.54 -10.38 -11.30
C ARG A 31 15.80 -9.54 -11.49
N CYS A 32 15.83 -8.38 -10.86
CA CYS A 32 16.94 -7.44 -11.03
C CYS A 32 17.17 -6.69 -9.73
N PRO A 33 17.95 -7.27 -8.79
CA PRO A 33 18.28 -6.57 -7.53
C PRO A 33 19.12 -5.34 -7.83
N SER A 34 18.55 -4.18 -7.56
CA SER A 34 19.22 -2.91 -7.79
C SER A 34 18.78 -1.93 -6.71
N ALA A 35 19.53 -0.84 -6.53
CA ALA A 35 19.16 0.19 -5.57
C ALA A 35 17.80 0.80 -5.90
N GLU A 36 17.52 0.95 -7.20
CA GLU A 36 16.26 1.48 -7.67
C GLU A 36 15.08 0.58 -7.28
N ASN A 37 15.24 -0.72 -7.53
CA ASN A 37 14.20 -1.70 -7.19
C ASN A 37 14.05 -1.87 -5.68
N ALA A 38 15.15 -1.78 -4.92
CA ALA A 38 15.09 -1.81 -3.47
C ALA A 38 14.29 -0.64 -2.93
N ARG A 39 14.51 0.56 -3.49
CA ARG A 39 13.75 1.74 -3.09
C ARG A 39 12.27 1.59 -3.42
N ALA A 40 11.96 1.01 -4.58
CA ALA A 40 10.57 0.79 -4.96
C ALA A 40 9.85 -0.12 -3.97
N VAL A 41 10.52 -1.18 -3.52
CA VAL A 41 9.96 -2.09 -2.50
C VAL A 41 9.75 -1.34 -1.19
N ASP A 42 10.74 -0.56 -0.73
CA ASP A 42 10.63 0.20 0.51
C ASP A 42 9.46 1.20 0.45
N GLU A 43 9.34 1.92 -0.65
CA GLU A 43 8.25 2.89 -0.81
C GLU A 43 6.89 2.20 -0.83
N ALA A 44 6.80 1.04 -1.50
CA ALA A 44 5.55 0.29 -1.54
C ALA A 44 5.18 -0.23 -0.15
N GLU A 45 6.16 -0.71 0.62
CA GLU A 45 5.93 -1.17 1.98
C GLU A 45 5.48 -0.04 2.88
N ASP A 46 6.10 1.13 2.76
CA ASP A 46 5.72 2.30 3.54
C ASP A 46 4.28 2.72 3.21
N CYS A 47 3.92 2.66 1.94
CA CYS A 47 2.57 3.00 1.50
C CYS A 47 1.54 2.07 2.12
N VAL A 48 1.80 0.75 2.09
CA VAL A 48 0.91 -0.24 2.69
C VAL A 48 0.77 0.03 4.19
N ASN A 49 1.89 0.24 4.87
CA ASN A 49 1.88 0.47 6.31
C ASN A 49 1.07 1.72 6.67
N ARG A 50 1.24 2.79 5.92
CA ARG A 50 0.51 4.03 6.15
C ARG A 50 -0.98 3.83 5.97
N LEU A 51 -1.38 3.13 4.91
CA LEU A 51 -2.79 2.88 4.64
C LEU A 51 -3.42 2.00 5.71
N LEU A 52 -2.69 1.00 6.19
CA LEU A 52 -3.18 0.14 7.27
C LEU A 52 -3.35 0.94 8.56
N ASP A 53 -2.42 1.84 8.86
CA ASP A 53 -2.55 2.71 10.03
C ASP A 53 -3.77 3.63 9.91
N GLU A 54 -3.99 4.20 8.74
CA GLU A 54 -5.15 5.05 8.50
C GLU A 54 -6.45 4.28 8.66
N ARG A 55 -6.48 3.06 8.13
CA ARG A 55 -7.66 2.21 8.25
C ARG A 55 -7.94 1.86 9.71
N PHE A 56 -6.89 1.52 10.43
CA PHE A 56 -7.01 1.19 11.86
C PHE A 56 -7.56 2.38 12.64
N THR A 57 -7.01 3.57 12.38
CA THR A 57 -7.47 4.80 13.03
C THR A 57 -8.92 5.12 12.68
N ALA A 58 -9.29 4.91 11.42
CA ALA A 58 -10.65 5.20 10.96
C ALA A 58 -11.69 4.29 11.60
N GLN A 59 -11.29 3.09 12.03
CA GLN A 59 -12.20 2.16 12.67
C GLN A 59 -12.44 2.47 14.16
N GLN A 60 -11.62 3.30 14.74
CA GLN A 60 -11.79 3.72 16.12
C GLN A 60 -12.66 4.95 16.24
#